data_e7f472dc30ea482ecd2b4c372c9d61ad
#
_entry.id   e7f472dc30ea482ecd2b4c372c9d61ad
#
_cell.length_a   1.000
_cell.length_b   1.000
_cell.length_c   1.000
_cell.angle_alpha   90.00
_cell.angle_beta   90.00
_cell.angle_gamma   90.00
#
_symmetry.space_group_name_H-M   'P 1'
#
loop_
_entity.id
_entity.type
_entity.pdbx_description
1 polymer ?
#
loop_
_entity_poly.entity_id
_entity_poly.type
_entity_poly.pdbx_seq_one_letter_code
_entity_poly.pdbx_strand_id
1 'polypeptide(L)'
;MRIFFLLIFVIPVIEILLFIWVGNSLGAWNVVGLIFLTAILGIVLAQYQGLENLRKAQEAWQQGEYPTDYMINSICILIGAFLLIIPGFITDAVGLILLIPLTRFLLKKYLLKLLQNMFNRGTFIYWRR
;
A
#
# COMPACT_ATOMS: atom_id res chain seq x y z
N MET A 1 -11.33 -15.05 -7.40
CA MET A 1 -10.49 -14.90 -8.58
C MET A 1 -11.10 -13.97 -9.63
N ARG A 2 -12.39 -14.16 -9.97
CA ARG A 2 -13.04 -13.30 -10.95
C ARG A 2 -13.03 -11.82 -10.55
N ILE A 3 -13.30 -11.54 -9.27
CA ILE A 3 -13.31 -10.17 -8.75
C ILE A 3 -11.93 -9.54 -8.91
N PHE A 4 -10.89 -10.32 -8.66
CA PHE A 4 -9.51 -9.85 -8.78
C PHE A 4 -9.17 -9.43 -10.21
N PHE A 5 -9.55 -10.27 -11.19
CA PHE A 5 -9.34 -9.94 -12.59
C PHE A 5 -10.14 -8.72 -13.03
N LEU A 6 -11.39 -8.62 -12.56
CA LEU A 6 -12.21 -7.46 -12.86
C LEU A 6 -11.58 -6.19 -12.33
N LEU A 7 -11.04 -6.22 -11.11
CA LEU A 7 -10.38 -5.06 -10.53
C LEU A 7 -9.14 -4.66 -11.32
N ILE A 8 -8.36 -5.64 -11.76
CA ILE A 8 -7.16 -5.37 -12.55
C ILE A 8 -7.49 -4.67 -13.86
N PHE A 9 -8.63 -4.99 -14.47
CA PHE A 9 -9.05 -4.33 -15.70
C PHE A 9 -9.80 -3.03 -15.46
N VAL A 10 -10.64 -2.98 -14.44
CA VAL A 10 -11.50 -1.83 -14.18
C VAL A 10 -10.71 -0.64 -13.65
N ILE A 11 -9.76 -0.89 -12.75
CA ILE A 11 -8.97 0.18 -12.14
C ILE A 11 -8.20 1.00 -13.18
N PRO A 12 -7.45 0.40 -14.12
CA PRO A 12 -6.77 1.19 -15.14
C PRO A 12 -7.72 1.97 -16.03
N VAL A 13 -8.88 1.41 -16.35
CA VAL A 13 -9.87 2.11 -17.17
C VAL A 13 -10.38 3.35 -16.44
N ILE A 14 -10.72 3.21 -15.16
CA ILE A 14 -11.19 4.33 -14.36
C ILE A 14 -10.09 5.38 -14.24
N GLU A 15 -8.85 4.97 -14.06
CA GLU A 15 -7.73 5.91 -13.96
C GLU A 15 -7.53 6.70 -15.23
N ILE A 16 -7.62 6.04 -16.40
CA ILE A 16 -7.51 6.73 -17.67
C ILE A 16 -8.63 7.76 -17.83
N LEU A 17 -9.86 7.39 -17.48
CA LEU A 17 -10.98 8.31 -17.52
C LEU A 17 -10.79 9.50 -16.58
N LEU A 18 -10.27 9.25 -15.38
CA LEU A 18 -9.97 10.31 -14.43
C LEU A 18 -8.89 11.25 -14.96
N PHE A 19 -7.84 10.70 -15.58
CA PHE A 19 -6.78 11.51 -16.17
C PHE A 19 -7.33 12.43 -17.26
N ILE A 20 -8.19 11.90 -18.12
CA ILE A 20 -8.81 12.69 -19.18
C ILE A 20 -9.65 13.81 -18.57
N TRP A 21 -10.47 13.47 -17.59
CA TRP A 21 -11.36 14.43 -16.96
C TRP A 21 -10.58 15.54 -16.24
N VAL A 22 -9.60 15.17 -15.43
CA VAL A 22 -8.79 16.12 -14.67
C VAL A 22 -7.90 16.91 -15.62
N GLY A 23 -7.36 16.26 -16.66
CA GLY A 23 -6.55 16.93 -17.66
C GLY A 23 -7.30 18.03 -18.39
N ASN A 24 -8.59 17.81 -18.66
CA ASN A 24 -9.44 18.83 -19.28
C ASN A 24 -9.71 20.00 -18.34
N SER A 25 -9.79 19.72 -17.03
CA SER A 25 -10.08 20.75 -16.03
C SER A 25 -8.84 21.54 -15.62
N LEU A 26 -7.73 20.85 -15.35
CA LEU A 26 -6.52 21.48 -14.80
C LEU A 26 -5.43 21.72 -15.84
N GLY A 27 -5.52 21.06 -16.98
CA GLY A 27 -4.48 21.12 -18.01
C GLY A 27 -3.50 19.95 -17.87
N ALA A 28 -3.02 19.50 -19.04
CA ALA A 28 -2.14 18.32 -19.10
C ALA A 28 -0.83 18.53 -18.34
N TRP A 29 -0.27 19.74 -18.43
CA TRP A 29 1.00 20.03 -17.76
C TRP A 29 0.89 19.99 -16.24
N ASN A 30 -0.23 20.49 -15.70
CA ASN A 30 -0.45 20.45 -14.27
C ASN A 30 -0.59 19.03 -13.76
N VAL A 31 -1.26 18.18 -14.53
CA VAL A 31 -1.42 16.76 -14.19
C VAL A 31 -0.07 16.06 -14.19
N VAL A 32 0.76 16.31 -15.20
CA VAL A 32 2.10 15.72 -15.28
C VAL A 32 2.94 16.15 -14.08
N GLY A 33 2.88 17.43 -13.72
CA GLY A 33 3.57 17.94 -12.53
C GLY A 33 3.14 17.26 -11.25
N LEU A 34 1.84 17.04 -11.10
CA LEU A 34 1.31 16.33 -9.93
C LEU A 34 1.77 14.88 -9.88
N ILE A 35 1.82 14.21 -11.03
CA ILE A 35 2.30 12.83 -11.11
C ILE A 35 3.75 12.75 -10.62
N PHE A 36 4.62 13.63 -11.12
CA PHE A 36 6.02 13.65 -10.68
C PHE A 36 6.14 13.98 -9.21
N LEU A 37 5.35 14.92 -8.72
CA LEU A 37 5.38 15.32 -7.31
C LEU A 37 5.00 14.15 -6.41
N THR A 38 3.92 13.46 -6.72
CA THR A 38 3.49 12.31 -5.92
C THR A 38 4.49 11.17 -5.98
N ALA A 39 5.09 10.93 -7.13
CA ALA A 39 6.10 9.89 -7.28
C ALA A 39 7.33 10.19 -6.41
N ILE A 40 7.82 11.42 -6.45
CA ILE A 40 8.98 11.83 -5.64
C ILE A 40 8.66 11.71 -4.15
N LEU A 41 7.50 12.21 -3.74
CA LEU A 41 7.06 12.12 -2.34
C LEU A 41 6.95 10.67 -1.90
N GLY A 42 6.41 9.83 -2.76
CA GLY A 42 6.26 8.40 -2.46
C GLY A 42 7.60 7.72 -2.26
N ILE A 43 8.57 7.99 -3.14
CA ILE A 43 9.90 7.41 -3.04
C ILE A 43 10.58 7.87 -1.76
N VAL A 44 10.53 9.16 -1.45
CA VAL A 44 11.16 9.71 -0.26
C VAL A 44 10.54 9.12 1.01
N LEU A 45 9.20 9.09 1.06
CA LEU A 45 8.50 8.52 2.21
C LEU A 45 8.80 7.03 2.37
N ALA A 46 8.83 6.31 1.27
CA ALA A 46 9.10 4.88 1.30
C ALA A 46 10.51 4.60 1.80
N GLN A 47 11.50 5.36 1.33
CA GLN A 47 12.87 5.20 1.79
C GLN A 47 13.00 5.48 3.27
N TYR A 48 12.42 6.59 3.73
CA TYR A 48 12.50 6.96 5.13
C TYR A 48 11.83 5.93 6.03
N GLN A 49 10.60 5.57 5.72
CA GLN A 49 9.85 4.62 6.52
C GLN A 49 10.41 3.22 6.42
N GLY A 50 10.87 2.84 5.22
CA GLY A 50 11.44 1.52 5.00
C GLY A 50 12.69 1.28 5.81
N LEU A 51 13.61 2.26 5.82
CA LEU A 51 14.85 2.14 6.59
C LEU A 51 14.58 2.12 8.09
N GLU A 52 13.69 2.99 8.55
CA GLU A 52 13.33 3.03 9.97
C GLU A 52 12.68 1.73 10.41
N ASN A 53 11.77 1.22 9.60
CA ASN A 53 11.06 -0.02 9.90
C ASN A 53 12.02 -1.22 9.88
N LEU A 54 12.96 -1.24 8.94
CA LEU A 54 13.97 -2.28 8.87
C LEU A 54 14.86 -2.29 10.11
N ARG A 55 15.26 -1.12 10.58
CA ARG A 55 16.04 -1.01 11.80
C ARG A 55 15.29 -1.56 13.00
N LYS A 56 14.02 -1.19 13.14
CA LYS A 56 13.19 -1.69 14.23
C LYS A 56 13.00 -3.20 14.15
N ALA A 57 12.85 -3.74 12.94
CA ALA A 57 12.74 -5.17 12.75
C ALA A 57 14.00 -5.90 13.19
N GLN A 58 15.16 -5.34 12.85
CA GLN A 58 16.44 -5.92 13.25
C GLN A 58 16.62 -5.88 14.76
N GLU A 59 16.24 -4.78 15.41
CA GLU A 59 16.31 -4.65 16.86
C GLU A 59 15.40 -5.68 17.54
N ALA A 60 14.18 -5.85 17.03
CA ALA A 60 13.26 -6.83 17.57
C ALA A 60 13.82 -8.25 17.42
N TRP A 61 14.43 -8.53 16.28
CA TRP A 61 15.03 -9.83 16.02
C TRP A 61 16.17 -10.13 17.00
N GLN A 62 17.01 -9.11 17.26
CA GLN A 62 18.13 -9.26 18.18
C GLN A 62 17.67 -9.50 19.62
N GLN A 63 16.51 -8.97 19.97
CA GLN A 63 15.92 -9.17 21.30
C GLN A 63 15.18 -10.49 21.42
N GLY A 64 15.16 -11.29 20.38
CA GLY A 64 14.48 -12.57 20.38
C GLY A 64 13.01 -12.49 20.09
N GLU A 65 12.51 -11.34 19.69
CA GLU A 65 11.12 -11.16 19.33
C GLU A 65 10.92 -11.38 17.83
N TYR A 66 9.75 -11.90 17.48
CA TYR A 66 9.39 -12.02 16.07
C TYR A 66 8.96 -10.65 15.54
N PRO A 67 9.61 -10.12 14.51
CA PRO A 67 9.25 -8.82 13.96
C PRO A 67 8.05 -8.88 13.02
N THR A 68 6.97 -9.52 13.44
CA THR A 68 5.80 -9.73 12.58
C THR A 68 5.17 -8.41 12.17
N ASP A 69 5.00 -7.49 13.13
CA ASP A 69 4.42 -6.18 12.85
C ASP A 69 5.28 -5.38 11.89
N TYR A 70 6.59 -5.43 12.07
CA TYR A 70 7.51 -4.70 11.20
C TYR A 70 7.57 -5.32 9.81
N MET A 71 7.43 -6.63 9.72
CA MET A 71 7.36 -7.31 8.42
C MET A 71 6.10 -6.90 7.65
N ILE A 72 4.96 -6.85 8.33
CA ILE A 72 3.71 -6.40 7.72
C ILE A 72 3.84 -4.94 7.28
N ASN A 73 4.43 -4.09 8.12
CA ASN A 73 4.67 -2.71 7.78
C ASN A 73 5.58 -2.58 6.55
N SER A 74 6.62 -3.40 6.48
CA SER A 74 7.53 -3.39 5.32
C SER A 74 6.81 -3.74 4.04
N ILE A 75 5.94 -4.75 4.08
CA ILE A 75 5.14 -5.14 2.92
C ILE A 75 4.21 -4.02 2.50
N CYS A 76 3.54 -3.38 3.46
CA CYS A 76 2.66 -2.25 3.17
C CYS A 76 3.42 -1.08 2.56
N ILE A 77 4.59 -0.76 3.09
CA ILE A 77 5.43 0.32 2.56
C ILE A 77 5.87 0.00 1.14
N LEU A 78 6.29 -1.23 0.89
CA LEU A 78 6.75 -1.66 -0.42
C LEU A 78 5.62 -1.58 -1.45
N ILE A 79 4.46 -2.10 -1.11
CA ILE A 79 3.30 -2.06 -1.99
C ILE A 79 2.86 -0.62 -2.23
N GLY A 80 2.82 0.19 -1.17
CA GLY A 80 2.44 1.60 -1.27
C GLY A 80 3.37 2.38 -2.17
N ALA A 81 4.68 2.17 -2.01
CA ALA A 81 5.68 2.82 -2.85
C ALA A 81 5.53 2.41 -4.31
N PHE A 82 5.30 1.11 -4.54
CA PHE A 82 5.11 0.60 -5.89
C PHE A 82 3.88 1.23 -6.55
N LEU A 83 2.79 1.34 -5.80
CA LEU A 83 1.57 1.96 -6.30
C LEU A 83 1.76 3.45 -6.60
N LEU A 84 2.58 4.14 -5.81
CA LEU A 84 2.84 5.56 -6.05
C LEU A 84 3.73 5.80 -7.27
N ILE A 85 4.60 4.83 -7.58
CA ILE A 85 5.44 4.93 -8.79
C ILE A 85 4.58 4.83 -10.05
N ILE A 86 3.56 3.97 -10.01
CA ILE A 86 2.63 3.85 -11.12
C ILE A 86 1.70 5.07 -11.13
N PRO A 87 1.70 5.88 -12.22
CA PRO A 87 0.85 7.07 -12.25
C PRO A 87 -0.63 6.71 -12.32
N GLY A 88 -1.41 7.24 -11.40
CA GLY A 88 -2.84 7.03 -11.36
C GLY A 88 -3.43 7.67 -10.12
N PHE A 89 -4.68 8.14 -10.20
CA PHE A 89 -5.32 8.80 -9.07
C PHE A 89 -5.69 7.80 -7.97
N ILE A 90 -6.27 6.68 -8.37
CA ILE A 90 -6.70 5.65 -7.43
C ILE A 90 -5.48 4.96 -6.82
N THR A 91 -4.50 4.60 -7.65
CA THR A 91 -3.28 3.95 -7.18
C THR A 91 -2.49 4.86 -6.26
N ASP A 92 -2.42 6.17 -6.57
CA ASP A 92 -1.75 7.14 -5.70
C ASP A 92 -2.45 7.24 -4.35
N ALA A 93 -3.78 7.29 -4.35
CA ALA A 93 -4.55 7.37 -3.11
C ALA A 93 -4.32 6.13 -2.24
N VAL A 94 -4.39 4.95 -2.83
CA VAL A 94 -4.16 3.69 -2.11
C VAL A 94 -2.72 3.62 -1.61
N GLY A 95 -1.76 4.03 -2.45
CA GLY A 95 -0.36 4.04 -2.06
C GLY A 95 -0.09 4.96 -0.89
N LEU A 96 -0.68 6.16 -0.89
CA LEU A 96 -0.54 7.09 0.22
C LEU A 96 -1.15 6.53 1.51
N ILE A 97 -2.30 5.89 1.42
CA ILE A 97 -2.93 5.25 2.57
C ILE A 97 -1.99 4.20 3.17
N LEU A 98 -1.35 3.40 2.33
CA LEU A 98 -0.43 2.38 2.79
C LEU A 98 0.84 2.95 3.39
N LEU A 99 1.30 4.11 2.89
CA LEU A 99 2.53 4.74 3.38
C LEU A 99 2.33 5.53 4.65
N ILE A 100 1.15 6.13 4.87
CA ILE A 100 0.90 6.93 6.07
C ILE A 100 0.73 5.98 7.26
N PRO A 101 1.54 6.14 8.33
CA PRO A 101 1.48 5.20 9.46
C PRO A 101 0.12 5.13 10.14
N LEU A 102 -0.60 6.26 10.23
CA LEU A 102 -1.89 6.30 10.89
C LEU A 102 -2.95 5.48 10.15
N THR A 103 -3.05 5.69 8.83
CA THR A 103 -3.98 4.93 8.00
C THR A 103 -3.57 3.47 7.88
N ARG A 104 -2.25 3.22 7.85
CA ARG A 104 -1.72 1.86 7.83
C ARG A 104 -2.11 1.09 9.09
N PHE A 105 -2.11 1.76 10.22
CA PHE A 105 -2.54 1.15 11.48
C PHE A 105 -3.98 0.67 11.40
N LEU A 106 -4.87 1.49 10.85
CA LEU A 106 -6.27 1.13 10.67
C LEU A 106 -6.44 -0.01 9.67
N LEU A 107 -5.70 0.05 8.56
CA LEU A 107 -5.73 -0.97 7.54
C LEU A 107 -5.21 -2.31 8.07
N LYS A 108 -4.14 -2.26 8.85
CA LYS A 108 -3.54 -3.42 9.48
C LYS A 108 -4.52 -4.12 10.42
N LYS A 109 -5.25 -3.33 11.21
CA LYS A 109 -6.28 -3.84 12.08
C LYS A 109 -7.38 -4.55 11.30
N TYR A 110 -7.78 -3.98 10.18
CA TYR A 110 -8.78 -4.56 9.30
C TYR A 110 -8.29 -5.86 8.67
N LEU A 111 -7.03 -5.87 8.22
CA LEU A 111 -6.42 -7.05 7.63
C LEU A 111 -6.33 -8.20 8.64
N LEU A 112 -5.95 -7.91 9.87
CA LEU A 112 -5.88 -8.91 10.92
C LEU A 112 -7.25 -9.52 11.18
N LYS A 113 -8.29 -8.69 11.16
CA LYS A 113 -9.65 -9.18 11.35
C LYS A 113 -10.06 -10.12 10.22
N LEU A 114 -9.73 -9.75 8.98
CA LEU A 114 -10.01 -10.60 7.83
C LEU A 114 -9.27 -11.93 7.91
N LEU A 115 -8.01 -11.91 8.32
CA LEU A 115 -7.21 -13.11 8.47
C LEU A 115 -7.78 -14.02 9.56
N GLN A 116 -8.23 -13.43 10.67
CA GLN A 116 -8.85 -14.19 11.74
C GLN A 116 -10.13 -14.89 11.27
N ASN A 117 -10.92 -14.19 10.45
CA ASN A 117 -12.12 -14.77 9.88
C ASN A 117 -11.80 -15.94 8.96
N MET A 118 -10.73 -15.82 8.19
CA MET A 118 -10.26 -16.92 7.33
C MET A 118 -9.79 -18.10 8.17
N PHE A 119 -9.07 -17.84 9.26
CA PHE A 119 -8.61 -18.88 10.17
C PHE A 119 -9.77 -19.61 10.83
N ASN A 120 -10.80 -18.85 11.20
CA ASN A 120 -12.00 -19.44 11.85
C ASN A 120 -12.76 -20.37 10.92
N ARG A 121 -12.59 -20.23 9.61
CA ARG A 121 -13.20 -21.14 8.65
C ARG A 121 -12.46 -22.47 8.53
N GLY A 122 -11.42 -22.66 9.31
CA GLY A 122 -10.74 -23.94 9.39
C GLY A 122 -9.63 -24.17 8.37
N THR A 123 -9.33 -23.18 7.58
CA THR A 123 -8.32 -23.31 6.53
C THR A 123 -6.90 -23.43 7.09
N PHE A 124 -6.65 -22.83 8.24
CA PHE A 124 -5.31 -22.75 8.83
C PHE A 124 -5.28 -23.25 10.25
N ILE A 125 -6.02 -24.30 10.54
CA ILE A 125 -6.13 -24.82 11.90
C ILE A 125 -4.77 -25.27 12.42
N TYR A 126 -3.98 -25.94 11.60
CA TYR A 126 -2.66 -26.43 12.01
C TYR A 126 -1.63 -25.33 12.20
N TRP A 127 -1.96 -24.12 11.86
CA TRP A 127 -1.10 -22.97 12.09
C TRP A 127 -1.07 -22.53 13.54
N ARG A 128 -1.96 -23.02 14.33
CA ARG A 128 -2.14 -22.57 15.71
C ARG A 128 -1.18 -23.19 16.69
N ARG A 129 -0.16 -23.71 16.21
CA ARG A 129 0.83 -24.26 17.11
C ARG A 129 1.87 -23.28 17.54
#